data_41a749c005b94376258a75c2b322f823
#
_entry.id   41a749c005b94376258a75c2b322f823
#
_cell.length_a   1.000
_cell.length_b   1.000
_cell.length_c   1.000
_cell.angle_alpha   90.00
_cell.angle_beta   90.00
_cell.angle_gamma   90.00
#
_symmetry.space_group_name_H-M   'P 1'
#
loop_
_entity.id
_entity.type
_entity.pdbx_description
1 polymer ?
#
loop_
_entity_poly.entity_id
_entity_poly.type
_entity_poly.pdbx_seq_one_letter_code
_entity_poly.pdbx_strand_id
1 'polypeptide(L)'
;MSPTIRHVGFIGLGRMGAAIARNIMKAGFTLTVYNRTTAKMQPLVDAGAAGAASPAEAAAGADVVVTSLMDDQSVLDAVDGGSGVLRELRPGAVHVGTTTISPRCARTLAALHAAHGSEYVAAPVVGRPDVAEAGQLISFVAGEAGAIARCQAVVSAYSRAAIPVGATPAVANSLKLAVNYMLSAVVDLIGQVFAFGEKSGIEPQHLDMVIQTMFNHPGLQEYAARMRERRFDDVGFDLLGGLKDVQLILDASTEACAPLPFASVVRDKALTAVAHGLGAKDVSVVYEMTRMNAGLR
;
A
#
# COMPACT_ATOMS: atom_id res chain seq x y z
N MET A 1 -32.97 7.50 -0.85
CA MET A 1 -32.25 6.41 -0.16
C MET A 1 -31.07 6.03 -1.06
N SER A 2 -29.84 6.15 -0.60
CA SER A 2 -28.69 5.66 -1.37
C SER A 2 -28.82 4.14 -1.58
N PRO A 3 -28.52 3.61 -2.77
CA PRO A 3 -28.61 2.18 -3.02
C PRO A 3 -27.70 1.43 -2.05
N THR A 4 -28.24 0.40 -1.41
CA THR A 4 -27.48 -0.44 -0.48
C THR A 4 -26.44 -1.22 -1.27
N ILE A 5 -25.15 -0.96 -1.05
CA ILE A 5 -24.06 -1.75 -1.66
C ILE A 5 -24.15 -3.19 -1.15
N ARG A 6 -24.10 -4.14 -2.06
CA ARG A 6 -24.13 -5.58 -1.77
C ARG A 6 -23.01 -6.36 -2.44
N HIS A 7 -22.65 -5.97 -3.66
CA HIS A 7 -21.69 -6.69 -4.48
C HIS A 7 -20.41 -5.89 -4.71
N VAL A 8 -19.27 -6.50 -4.39
CA VAL A 8 -17.94 -5.90 -4.54
C VAL A 8 -17.10 -6.75 -5.49
N GLY A 9 -16.57 -6.12 -6.54
CA GLY A 9 -15.52 -6.70 -7.38
C GLY A 9 -14.15 -6.42 -6.73
N PHE A 10 -13.29 -7.42 -6.60
CA PHE A 10 -11.98 -7.23 -5.98
C PHE A 10 -10.85 -7.73 -6.91
N ILE A 11 -9.89 -6.86 -7.20
CA ILE A 11 -8.82 -7.11 -8.15
C ILE A 11 -7.45 -6.97 -7.44
N GLY A 12 -6.68 -8.07 -7.46
CA GLY A 12 -5.35 -8.12 -6.87
C GLY A 12 -5.32 -8.74 -5.47
N LEU A 13 -4.88 -10.00 -5.39
CA LEU A 13 -4.85 -10.81 -4.18
C LEU A 13 -3.40 -11.07 -3.74
N GLY A 14 -2.62 -9.97 -3.64
CA GLY A 14 -1.34 -9.95 -2.93
C GLY A 14 -1.55 -10.07 -1.41
N ARG A 15 -0.49 -9.95 -0.61
CA ARG A 15 -0.58 -10.04 0.87
C ARG A 15 -1.64 -9.08 1.44
N MET A 16 -1.61 -7.81 1.02
CA MET A 16 -2.58 -6.81 1.47
C MET A 16 -3.97 -7.08 0.89
N GLY A 17 -4.07 -7.29 -0.43
CA GLY A 17 -5.35 -7.46 -1.11
C GLY A 17 -6.13 -8.68 -0.62
N ALA A 18 -5.49 -9.82 -0.38
CA ALA A 18 -6.16 -11.00 0.16
C ALA A 18 -6.72 -10.77 1.57
N ALA A 19 -6.00 -10.03 2.41
CA ALA A 19 -6.47 -9.68 3.75
C ALA A 19 -7.66 -8.70 3.70
N ILE A 20 -7.57 -7.67 2.86
CA ILE A 20 -8.66 -6.70 2.62
C ILE A 20 -9.91 -7.43 2.09
N ALA A 21 -9.76 -8.29 1.08
CA ALA A 21 -10.86 -9.05 0.50
C ALA A 21 -11.58 -9.94 1.53
N ARG A 22 -10.82 -10.64 2.38
CA ARG A 22 -11.40 -11.44 3.48
C ARG A 22 -12.21 -10.60 4.45
N ASN A 23 -11.75 -9.42 4.80
CA ASN A 23 -12.49 -8.54 5.72
C ASN A 23 -13.77 -7.98 5.08
N ILE A 24 -13.75 -7.68 3.79
CA ILE A 24 -14.95 -7.28 3.04
C ILE A 24 -15.99 -8.42 3.05
N MET A 25 -15.56 -9.68 2.82
CA MET A 25 -16.47 -10.85 2.93
C MET A 25 -17.02 -11.03 4.34
N LYS A 26 -16.16 -10.92 5.38
CA LYS A 26 -16.59 -11.01 6.79
C LYS A 26 -17.60 -9.95 7.16
N ALA A 27 -17.57 -8.78 6.53
CA ALA A 27 -18.55 -7.72 6.72
C ALA A 27 -19.90 -7.99 6.00
N GLY A 28 -20.03 -9.13 5.29
CA GLY A 28 -21.28 -9.58 4.69
C GLY A 28 -21.49 -9.15 3.24
N PHE A 29 -20.47 -8.58 2.57
CA PHE A 29 -20.54 -8.26 1.14
C PHE A 29 -20.36 -9.52 0.28
N THR A 30 -21.13 -9.63 -0.80
CA THR A 30 -20.88 -10.60 -1.86
C THR A 30 -19.64 -10.17 -2.64
N LEU A 31 -18.72 -11.09 -2.90
CA LEU A 31 -17.43 -10.76 -3.51
C LEU A 31 -17.21 -11.56 -4.80
N THR A 32 -16.80 -10.87 -5.87
CA THR A 32 -16.22 -11.48 -7.07
C THR A 32 -14.75 -11.07 -7.13
N VAL A 33 -13.84 -12.05 -7.21
CA VAL A 33 -12.41 -11.82 -7.11
C VAL A 33 -11.68 -12.15 -8.40
N TYR A 34 -10.69 -11.31 -8.73
CA TYR A 34 -9.76 -11.59 -9.82
C TYR A 34 -8.31 -11.41 -9.35
N ASN A 35 -7.46 -12.32 -9.79
CA ASN A 35 -6.02 -12.20 -9.68
C ASN A 35 -5.32 -12.87 -10.87
N ARG A 36 -4.29 -12.25 -11.44
CA ARG A 36 -3.52 -12.78 -12.57
C ARG A 36 -3.01 -14.21 -12.32
N THR A 37 -2.61 -14.53 -11.09
CA THR A 37 -2.28 -15.89 -10.66
C THR A 37 -3.52 -16.51 -10.05
N THR A 38 -4.21 -17.35 -10.81
CA THR A 38 -5.51 -17.96 -10.45
C THR A 38 -5.49 -18.69 -9.10
N ALA A 39 -4.39 -19.39 -8.78
CA ALA A 39 -4.24 -20.12 -7.51
C ALA A 39 -4.42 -19.20 -6.27
N LYS A 40 -4.16 -17.91 -6.38
CA LYS A 40 -4.35 -16.96 -5.27
C LYS A 40 -5.83 -16.64 -4.99
N MET A 41 -6.73 -16.93 -5.91
CA MET A 41 -8.17 -16.77 -5.71
C MET A 41 -8.77 -17.91 -4.89
N GLN A 42 -8.20 -19.13 -5.00
CA GLN A 42 -8.79 -20.33 -4.44
C GLN A 42 -9.22 -20.23 -2.97
N PRO A 43 -8.39 -19.69 -2.05
CA PRO A 43 -8.81 -19.58 -0.64
C PRO A 43 -10.04 -18.70 -0.41
N LEU A 44 -10.27 -17.70 -1.27
CA LEU A 44 -11.46 -16.85 -1.19
C LEU A 44 -12.66 -17.51 -1.86
N VAL A 45 -12.44 -18.24 -2.94
CA VAL A 45 -13.49 -19.02 -3.62
C VAL A 45 -13.99 -20.12 -2.69
N ASP A 46 -13.11 -20.85 -2.02
CA ASP A 46 -13.45 -21.85 -1.01
C ASP A 46 -14.24 -21.25 0.17
N ALA A 47 -14.00 -19.96 0.46
CA ALA A 47 -14.73 -19.20 1.48
C ALA A 47 -16.05 -18.58 0.96
N GLY A 48 -16.42 -18.78 -0.30
CA GLY A 48 -17.71 -18.35 -0.87
C GLY A 48 -17.66 -17.14 -1.81
N ALA A 49 -16.47 -16.65 -2.21
CA ALA A 49 -16.36 -15.65 -3.27
C ALA A 49 -16.55 -16.28 -4.65
N ALA A 50 -17.03 -15.50 -5.63
CA ALA A 50 -16.98 -15.91 -7.03
C ALA A 50 -15.60 -15.60 -7.62
N GLY A 51 -15.02 -16.53 -8.40
CA GLY A 51 -13.80 -16.31 -9.16
C GLY A 51 -14.12 -15.73 -10.54
N ALA A 52 -13.34 -14.73 -10.99
CA ALA A 52 -13.47 -14.12 -12.31
C ALA A 52 -12.24 -14.45 -13.18
N ALA A 53 -12.43 -14.50 -14.50
CA ALA A 53 -11.36 -14.72 -15.47
C ALA A 53 -10.65 -13.43 -15.91
N SER A 54 -11.24 -12.26 -15.60
CA SER A 54 -10.69 -10.94 -15.96
C SER A 54 -11.10 -9.86 -14.95
N PRO A 55 -10.40 -8.68 -14.93
CA PRO A 55 -10.87 -7.52 -14.19
C PRO A 55 -12.27 -7.05 -14.59
N ALA A 56 -12.60 -7.10 -15.90
CA ALA A 56 -13.92 -6.76 -16.41
C ALA A 56 -15.00 -7.66 -15.80
N GLU A 57 -14.79 -8.99 -15.84
CA GLU A 57 -15.73 -9.94 -15.24
C GLU A 57 -15.89 -9.73 -13.73
N ALA A 58 -14.81 -9.40 -13.01
CA ALA A 58 -14.90 -9.06 -11.58
C ALA A 58 -15.68 -7.77 -11.32
N ALA A 59 -15.72 -6.85 -12.29
CA ALA A 59 -16.45 -5.59 -12.21
C ALA A 59 -17.93 -5.73 -12.63
N ALA A 60 -18.28 -6.80 -13.38
CA ALA A 60 -19.62 -7.00 -13.90
C ALA A 60 -20.66 -7.04 -12.76
N GLY A 61 -21.62 -6.13 -12.81
CA GLY A 61 -22.67 -6.01 -11.78
C GLY A 61 -22.22 -5.54 -10.39
N ALA A 62 -20.95 -5.22 -10.20
CA ALA A 62 -20.45 -4.71 -8.93
C ALA A 62 -20.98 -3.29 -8.62
N ASP A 63 -21.30 -3.05 -7.36
CA ASP A 63 -21.64 -1.73 -6.83
C ASP A 63 -20.36 -0.91 -6.58
N VAL A 64 -19.34 -1.61 -6.09
CA VAL A 64 -18.00 -1.09 -5.81
C VAL A 64 -16.98 -2.06 -6.38
N VAL A 65 -15.95 -1.53 -7.03
CA VAL A 65 -14.75 -2.30 -7.39
C VAL A 65 -13.59 -1.84 -6.52
N VAL A 66 -12.82 -2.77 -5.98
CA VAL A 66 -11.60 -2.46 -5.19
C VAL A 66 -10.38 -3.01 -5.92
N THR A 67 -9.36 -2.19 -6.10
CA THR A 67 -8.05 -2.63 -6.62
C THR A 67 -6.97 -2.57 -5.55
N SER A 68 -6.16 -3.64 -5.43
CA SER A 68 -5.00 -3.73 -4.55
C SER A 68 -3.84 -4.38 -5.30
N LEU A 69 -3.10 -3.56 -6.04
CA LEU A 69 -2.10 -3.98 -7.01
C LEU A 69 -0.69 -3.45 -6.62
N MET A 70 0.29 -3.59 -7.53
CA MET A 70 1.68 -3.28 -7.19
C MET A 70 2.06 -1.83 -7.51
N ASP A 71 1.67 -1.29 -8.68
CA ASP A 71 2.18 -0.05 -9.25
C ASP A 71 1.18 0.62 -10.19
N ASP A 72 1.57 1.78 -10.73
CA ASP A 72 0.77 2.58 -11.66
C ASP A 72 0.33 1.76 -12.88
N GLN A 73 1.28 1.04 -13.50
CA GLN A 73 1.01 0.30 -14.73
C GLN A 73 0.02 -0.83 -14.50
N SER A 74 0.21 -1.61 -13.45
CA SER A 74 -0.70 -2.71 -13.10
C SER A 74 -2.11 -2.22 -12.78
N VAL A 75 -2.26 -1.03 -12.19
CA VAL A 75 -3.58 -0.42 -11.94
C VAL A 75 -4.21 0.07 -13.25
N LEU A 76 -3.46 0.76 -14.12
CA LEU A 76 -3.96 1.23 -15.41
C LEU A 76 -4.38 0.06 -16.32
N ASP A 77 -3.57 -1.00 -16.40
CA ASP A 77 -3.88 -2.20 -17.17
C ASP A 77 -5.17 -2.89 -16.65
N ALA A 78 -5.34 -2.95 -15.32
CA ALA A 78 -6.52 -3.55 -14.72
C ALA A 78 -7.77 -2.69 -14.91
N VAL A 79 -7.64 -1.38 -15.06
CA VAL A 79 -8.79 -0.46 -15.21
C VAL A 79 -9.18 -0.24 -16.67
N ASP A 80 -8.22 0.12 -17.55
CA ASP A 80 -8.47 0.55 -18.93
C ASP A 80 -7.91 -0.42 -19.98
N GLY A 81 -7.30 -1.52 -19.58
CA GLY A 81 -6.81 -2.56 -20.48
C GLY A 81 -7.91 -3.24 -21.28
N GLY A 82 -7.53 -4.10 -22.25
CA GLY A 82 -8.46 -4.77 -23.17
C GLY A 82 -9.57 -5.60 -22.48
N SER A 83 -9.32 -6.10 -21.25
CA SER A 83 -10.29 -6.75 -20.36
C SER A 83 -10.36 -6.06 -19.00
N GLY A 84 -10.16 -4.73 -19.00
CA GLY A 84 -10.13 -3.91 -17.79
C GLY A 84 -11.52 -3.63 -17.21
N VAL A 85 -11.51 -3.14 -15.98
CA VAL A 85 -12.70 -2.82 -15.16
C VAL A 85 -13.74 -2.00 -15.94
N LEU A 86 -13.30 -0.97 -16.69
CA LEU A 86 -14.21 -0.05 -17.38
C LEU A 86 -15.02 -0.70 -18.50
N ARG A 87 -14.72 -1.95 -18.91
CA ARG A 87 -15.50 -2.66 -19.93
C ARG A 87 -16.86 -3.12 -19.43
N GLU A 88 -16.95 -3.46 -18.14
CA GLU A 88 -18.17 -4.03 -17.56
C GLU A 88 -18.65 -3.28 -16.31
N LEU A 89 -17.91 -2.28 -15.85
CA LEU A 89 -18.30 -1.44 -14.73
C LEU A 89 -19.51 -0.60 -15.13
N ARG A 90 -20.58 -0.66 -14.37
CA ARG A 90 -21.78 0.13 -14.66
C ARG A 90 -21.57 1.62 -14.36
N PRO A 91 -22.24 2.53 -15.09
CA PRO A 91 -22.29 3.94 -14.72
C PRO A 91 -22.77 4.13 -13.27
N GLY A 92 -22.18 5.09 -12.56
CA GLY A 92 -22.49 5.39 -11.17
C GLY A 92 -21.88 4.43 -10.14
N ALA A 93 -21.21 3.34 -10.57
CA ALA A 93 -20.42 2.51 -9.65
C ALA A 93 -19.15 3.23 -9.18
N VAL A 94 -18.60 2.79 -8.04
CA VAL A 94 -17.41 3.41 -7.46
C VAL A 94 -16.23 2.45 -7.56
N HIS A 95 -15.10 2.93 -8.08
CA HIS A 95 -13.82 2.24 -7.99
C HIS A 95 -13.01 2.79 -6.82
N VAL A 96 -12.62 1.94 -5.88
CA VAL A 96 -11.78 2.26 -4.71
C VAL A 96 -10.36 1.75 -4.96
N GLY A 97 -9.38 2.64 -5.10
CA GLY A 97 -7.98 2.31 -5.29
C GLY A 97 -7.20 2.27 -3.97
N THR A 98 -6.76 1.09 -3.52
CA THR A 98 -5.96 0.96 -2.28
C THR A 98 -4.45 0.96 -2.53
N THR A 99 -4.04 0.86 -3.78
CA THR A 99 -2.63 0.80 -4.20
C THR A 99 -1.90 2.12 -3.95
N THR A 100 -0.65 2.05 -3.51
CA THR A 100 0.25 3.20 -3.52
C THR A 100 0.70 3.46 -4.95
N ILE A 101 0.14 4.49 -5.56
CA ILE A 101 0.40 4.94 -6.94
C ILE A 101 0.83 6.41 -6.96
N SER A 102 1.35 6.86 -8.11
CA SER A 102 1.69 8.28 -8.30
C SER A 102 0.45 9.17 -8.27
N PRO A 103 0.57 10.42 -7.83
CA PRO A 103 -0.51 11.41 -7.95
C PRO A 103 -0.96 11.61 -9.40
N ARG A 104 -0.05 11.47 -10.36
CA ARG A 104 -0.36 11.52 -11.80
C ARG A 104 -1.27 10.36 -12.22
N CYS A 105 -0.96 9.13 -11.81
CA CYS A 105 -1.79 7.96 -12.09
C CYS A 105 -3.20 8.13 -11.48
N ALA A 106 -3.31 8.64 -10.26
CA ALA A 106 -4.59 8.91 -9.62
C ALA A 106 -5.43 9.94 -10.39
N ARG A 107 -4.82 10.99 -10.97
CA ARG A 107 -5.51 11.93 -11.86
C ARG A 107 -5.99 11.28 -13.15
N THR A 108 -5.16 10.43 -13.76
CA THR A 108 -5.53 9.66 -14.95
C THR A 108 -6.73 8.76 -14.68
N LEU A 109 -6.72 8.02 -13.57
CA LEU A 109 -7.85 7.16 -13.17
C LEU A 109 -9.12 7.97 -12.95
N ALA A 110 -9.04 9.12 -12.27
CA ALA A 110 -10.18 10.00 -12.07
C ALA A 110 -10.78 10.48 -13.40
N ALA A 111 -9.94 10.84 -14.38
CA ALA A 111 -10.39 11.26 -15.70
C ALA A 111 -11.04 10.12 -16.51
N LEU A 112 -10.46 8.91 -16.47
CA LEU A 112 -11.01 7.72 -17.11
C LEU A 112 -12.39 7.37 -16.55
N HIS A 113 -12.54 7.35 -15.23
CA HIS A 113 -13.82 7.08 -14.59
C HIS A 113 -14.87 8.16 -14.88
N ALA A 114 -14.49 9.43 -14.86
CA ALA A 114 -15.37 10.54 -15.20
C ALA A 114 -15.87 10.43 -16.65
N ALA A 115 -14.99 10.10 -17.61
CA ALA A 115 -15.37 9.88 -19.01
C ALA A 115 -16.30 8.67 -19.18
N HIS A 116 -16.17 7.65 -18.34
CA HIS A 116 -17.00 6.45 -18.33
C HIS A 116 -18.36 6.66 -17.63
N GLY A 117 -18.55 7.74 -16.86
CA GLY A 117 -19.73 7.95 -16.02
C GLY A 117 -19.74 7.15 -14.71
N SER A 118 -18.59 6.64 -14.28
CA SER A 118 -18.34 6.02 -12.98
C SER A 118 -17.44 6.92 -12.11
N GLU A 119 -17.15 6.51 -10.87
CA GLU A 119 -16.40 7.36 -9.96
C GLU A 119 -15.17 6.67 -9.41
N TYR A 120 -14.09 7.43 -9.25
CA TYR A 120 -12.84 6.96 -8.64
C TYR A 120 -12.64 7.58 -7.26
N VAL A 121 -12.43 6.74 -6.25
CA VAL A 121 -12.05 7.12 -4.90
C VAL A 121 -10.67 6.53 -4.61
N ALA A 122 -9.67 7.38 -4.41
CA ALA A 122 -8.39 6.93 -3.90
C ALA A 122 -8.52 6.64 -2.39
N ALA A 123 -8.08 5.46 -1.97
CA ALA A 123 -8.11 5.04 -0.58
C ALA A 123 -6.81 4.27 -0.21
N PRO A 124 -5.61 4.81 -0.50
CA PRO A 124 -4.37 4.16 -0.12
C PRO A 124 -4.32 3.90 1.38
N VAL A 125 -3.71 2.76 1.75
CA VAL A 125 -3.75 2.25 3.13
C VAL A 125 -2.41 2.40 3.84
N VAL A 126 -2.47 2.59 5.15
CA VAL A 126 -1.35 2.54 6.08
C VAL A 126 -1.54 1.37 7.01
N GLY A 127 -0.52 0.53 7.09
CA GLY A 127 -0.46 -0.68 7.88
C GLY A 127 0.27 -1.79 7.14
N ARG A 128 0.67 -2.82 7.88
CA ARG A 128 1.32 -4.03 7.39
C ARG A 128 0.29 -5.15 7.17
N PRO A 129 0.66 -6.29 6.58
CA PRO A 129 -0.29 -7.38 6.33
C PRO A 129 -1.03 -7.89 7.58
N ASP A 130 -0.35 -7.98 8.73
CA ASP A 130 -0.94 -8.34 10.01
C ASP A 130 -2.05 -7.36 10.45
N VAL A 131 -1.81 -6.06 10.28
CA VAL A 131 -2.80 -5.00 10.54
C VAL A 131 -3.97 -5.08 9.55
N ALA A 132 -3.68 -5.44 8.28
CA ALA A 132 -4.69 -5.65 7.26
C ALA A 132 -5.58 -6.87 7.61
N GLU A 133 -4.99 -7.97 8.06
CA GLU A 133 -5.72 -9.18 8.48
C GLU A 133 -6.65 -8.91 9.66
N ALA A 134 -6.20 -8.06 10.60
CA ALA A 134 -7.01 -7.63 11.74
C ALA A 134 -8.12 -6.62 11.37
N GLY A 135 -8.19 -6.13 10.12
CA GLY A 135 -9.15 -5.09 9.71
C GLY A 135 -8.85 -3.72 10.33
N GLN A 136 -7.59 -3.46 10.70
CA GLN A 136 -7.18 -2.29 11.49
C GLN A 136 -6.34 -1.28 10.67
N LEU A 137 -6.45 -1.31 9.33
CA LEU A 137 -5.76 -0.34 8.47
C LEU A 137 -6.26 1.08 8.72
N ILE A 138 -5.46 2.06 8.33
CA ILE A 138 -5.89 3.44 8.15
C ILE A 138 -5.94 3.71 6.66
N SER A 139 -7.07 4.20 6.14
CA SER A 139 -7.23 4.62 4.75
C SER A 139 -7.30 6.13 4.66
N PHE A 140 -6.49 6.74 3.81
CA PHE A 140 -6.66 8.14 3.42
C PHE A 140 -7.61 8.17 2.23
N VAL A 141 -8.76 8.83 2.36
CA VAL A 141 -9.83 8.75 1.37
C VAL A 141 -9.99 10.10 0.67
N ALA A 142 -9.89 10.11 -0.67
CA ALA A 142 -10.15 11.30 -1.47
C ALA A 142 -10.94 10.97 -2.73
N GLY A 143 -11.88 11.84 -3.07
CA GLY A 143 -12.79 11.72 -4.19
C GLY A 143 -14.02 12.59 -4.01
N GLU A 144 -15.01 12.45 -4.90
CA GLU A 144 -16.30 13.14 -4.76
C GLU A 144 -17.01 12.66 -3.46
N ALA A 145 -17.62 13.58 -2.74
CA ALA A 145 -18.19 13.30 -1.41
C ALA A 145 -19.30 12.23 -1.45
N GLY A 146 -20.16 12.24 -2.47
CA GLY A 146 -21.18 11.21 -2.65
C GLY A 146 -20.61 9.85 -2.98
N ALA A 147 -19.51 9.78 -3.74
CA ALA A 147 -18.79 8.53 -4.02
C ALA A 147 -18.15 7.96 -2.75
N ILE A 148 -17.48 8.81 -1.96
CA ILE A 148 -16.91 8.42 -0.65
C ILE A 148 -18.02 7.88 0.26
N ALA A 149 -19.14 8.58 0.37
CA ALA A 149 -20.26 8.14 1.20
C ALA A 149 -20.82 6.77 0.76
N ARG A 150 -20.89 6.53 -0.56
CA ARG A 150 -21.35 5.23 -1.09
C ARG A 150 -20.39 4.09 -0.76
N CYS A 151 -19.08 4.26 -0.89
CA CYS A 151 -18.11 3.19 -0.63
C CYS A 151 -17.67 3.07 0.84
N GLN A 152 -18.12 3.96 1.73
CA GLN A 152 -17.65 4.04 3.12
C GLN A 152 -17.78 2.71 3.87
N ALA A 153 -18.90 1.99 3.71
CA ALA A 153 -19.11 0.71 4.38
C ALA A 153 -18.07 -0.34 3.94
N VAL A 154 -17.69 -0.35 2.65
CA VAL A 154 -16.66 -1.24 2.12
C VAL A 154 -15.27 -0.87 2.68
N VAL A 155 -14.93 0.42 2.71
CA VAL A 155 -13.65 0.89 3.28
C VAL A 155 -13.57 0.60 4.77
N SER A 156 -14.65 0.76 5.51
CA SER A 156 -14.72 0.48 6.95
C SER A 156 -14.62 -1.01 7.28
N ALA A 157 -14.87 -1.91 6.33
CA ALA A 157 -14.72 -3.34 6.54
C ALA A 157 -13.26 -3.77 6.80
N TYR A 158 -12.28 -3.02 6.29
CA TYR A 158 -10.85 -3.33 6.43
C TYR A 158 -10.04 -2.25 7.13
N SER A 159 -10.66 -1.11 7.44
CA SER A 159 -9.97 0.03 8.06
C SER A 159 -10.64 0.42 9.38
N ARG A 160 -9.84 0.57 10.43
CA ARG A 160 -10.29 1.16 11.71
C ARG A 160 -10.59 2.66 11.60
N ALA A 161 -9.99 3.31 10.59
CA ALA A 161 -10.20 4.72 10.29
C ALA A 161 -10.12 4.96 8.79
N ALA A 162 -11.18 5.55 8.23
CA ALA A 162 -11.21 6.11 6.88
C ALA A 162 -11.19 7.63 7.04
N ILE A 163 -10.07 8.26 6.69
CA ILE A 163 -9.83 9.70 6.91
C ILE A 163 -10.04 10.44 5.59
N PRO A 164 -11.11 11.22 5.43
CA PRO A 164 -11.30 12.05 4.25
C PRO A 164 -10.22 13.15 4.21
N VAL A 165 -9.51 13.25 3.07
CA VAL A 165 -8.39 14.19 2.92
C VAL A 165 -8.57 15.17 1.75
N GLY A 166 -9.67 15.07 1.02
CA GLY A 166 -10.01 16.03 -0.05
C GLY A 166 -10.91 15.45 -1.13
N ALA A 167 -11.33 16.31 -2.04
CA ALA A 167 -12.19 15.93 -3.17
C ALA A 167 -11.39 15.40 -4.37
N THR A 168 -10.10 15.67 -4.44
CA THR A 168 -9.23 15.24 -5.55
C THR A 168 -8.48 13.97 -5.17
N PRO A 169 -8.70 12.83 -5.85
CA PRO A 169 -8.06 11.54 -5.53
C PRO A 169 -6.56 11.60 -5.34
N ALA A 170 -5.84 12.39 -6.16
CA ALA A 170 -4.39 12.55 -6.07
C ALA A 170 -3.89 13.04 -4.70
N VAL A 171 -4.70 13.76 -3.92
CA VAL A 171 -4.32 14.26 -2.59
C VAL A 171 -4.09 13.10 -1.62
N ALA A 172 -4.93 12.05 -1.65
CA ALA A 172 -4.75 10.87 -0.81
C ALA A 172 -3.44 10.14 -1.14
N ASN A 173 -3.10 10.02 -2.43
CA ASN A 173 -1.85 9.40 -2.85
C ASN A 173 -0.63 10.26 -2.48
N SER A 174 -0.71 11.58 -2.64
CA SER A 174 0.36 12.50 -2.19
C SER A 174 0.60 12.37 -0.67
N LEU A 175 -0.48 12.32 0.12
CA LEU A 175 -0.37 12.11 1.58
C LEU A 175 0.24 10.74 1.90
N LYS A 176 -0.17 9.70 1.19
CA LYS A 176 0.42 8.36 1.36
C LYS A 176 1.92 8.35 1.06
N LEU A 177 2.37 9.04 0.00
CA LEU A 177 3.78 9.17 -0.33
C LEU A 177 4.54 9.96 0.75
N ALA A 178 3.96 11.04 1.30
CA ALA A 178 4.56 11.79 2.41
C ALA A 178 4.75 10.90 3.67
N VAL A 179 3.75 10.08 4.01
CA VAL A 179 3.86 9.12 5.12
C VAL A 179 4.94 8.08 4.85
N ASN A 180 5.00 7.53 3.64
CA ASN A 180 6.02 6.54 3.29
C ASN A 180 7.43 7.15 3.26
N TYR A 181 7.59 8.40 2.82
CA TYR A 181 8.86 9.12 2.90
C TYR A 181 9.34 9.26 4.36
N MET A 182 8.46 9.74 5.24
CA MET A 182 8.78 9.86 6.66
C MET A 182 9.18 8.50 7.26
N LEU A 183 8.41 7.46 6.98
CA LEU A 183 8.69 6.11 7.47
C LEU A 183 10.05 5.60 6.96
N SER A 184 10.32 5.72 5.67
CA SER A 184 11.59 5.28 5.06
C SER A 184 12.79 6.01 5.66
N ALA A 185 12.66 7.33 5.89
CA ALA A 185 13.70 8.13 6.52
C ALA A 185 13.97 7.69 7.96
N VAL A 186 12.92 7.46 8.74
CA VAL A 186 13.06 7.02 10.14
C VAL A 186 13.63 5.61 10.23
N VAL A 187 13.21 4.69 9.37
CA VAL A 187 13.77 3.33 9.31
C VAL A 187 15.28 3.37 9.03
N ASP A 188 15.71 4.20 8.07
CA ASP A 188 17.13 4.36 7.77
C ASP A 188 17.89 5.03 8.92
N LEU A 189 17.32 6.05 9.57
CA LEU A 189 17.88 6.71 10.74
C LEU A 189 18.11 5.71 11.91
N ILE A 190 17.13 4.87 12.20
CA ILE A 190 17.26 3.82 13.22
C ILE A 190 18.45 2.91 12.90
N GLY A 191 18.59 2.47 11.65
CA GLY A 191 19.73 1.66 11.21
C GLY A 191 21.08 2.37 11.41
N GLN A 192 21.16 3.67 11.11
CA GLN A 192 22.38 4.46 11.33
C GLN A 192 22.71 4.57 12.82
N VAL A 193 21.73 4.79 13.69
CA VAL A 193 21.90 4.86 15.15
C VAL A 193 22.44 3.53 15.70
N PHE A 194 21.90 2.39 15.26
CA PHE A 194 22.42 1.08 15.67
C PHE A 194 23.87 0.87 15.20
N ALA A 195 24.19 1.17 13.94
CA ALA A 195 25.55 1.01 13.42
C ALA A 195 26.57 1.92 14.16
N PHE A 196 26.20 3.18 14.44
CA PHE A 196 27.03 4.10 15.24
C PHE A 196 27.24 3.56 16.67
N GLY A 197 26.18 3.11 17.32
CA GLY A 197 26.25 2.57 18.67
C GLY A 197 27.14 1.34 18.76
N GLU A 198 27.01 0.40 17.82
CA GLU A 198 27.86 -0.80 17.74
C GLU A 198 29.34 -0.42 17.60
N LYS A 199 29.66 0.55 16.74
CA LYS A 199 31.04 1.07 16.59
C LYS A 199 31.54 1.79 17.82
N SER A 200 30.65 2.35 18.62
CA SER A 200 30.96 3.10 19.84
C SER A 200 30.97 2.21 21.11
N GLY A 201 30.73 0.89 20.96
CA GLY A 201 30.68 -0.05 22.10
C GLY A 201 29.38 0.07 22.93
N ILE A 202 28.30 0.64 22.37
CA ILE A 202 27.02 0.72 23.06
C ILE A 202 26.26 -0.59 22.80
N GLU A 203 25.80 -1.21 23.87
CA GLU A 203 24.98 -2.42 23.78
C GLU A 203 23.65 -2.14 23.05
N PRO A 204 23.23 -2.97 22.07
CA PRO A 204 22.03 -2.74 21.27
C PRO A 204 20.76 -2.51 22.09
N GLN A 205 20.62 -3.15 23.25
CA GLN A 205 19.47 -2.98 24.14
C GLN A 205 19.31 -1.57 24.70
N HIS A 206 20.40 -0.84 24.91
CA HIS A 206 20.33 0.54 25.37
C HIS A 206 19.83 1.48 24.28
N LEU A 207 20.26 1.24 23.04
CA LEU A 207 19.75 1.99 21.89
C LEU A 207 18.26 1.68 21.63
N ASP A 208 17.88 0.41 21.72
CA ASP A 208 16.48 -0.01 21.58
C ASP A 208 15.58 0.67 22.61
N MET A 209 16.00 0.72 23.89
CA MET A 209 15.28 1.42 24.94
C MET A 209 15.07 2.91 24.62
N VAL A 210 16.11 3.59 24.11
CA VAL A 210 16.01 5.00 23.70
C VAL A 210 15.06 5.16 22.52
N ILE A 211 15.18 4.31 21.50
CA ILE A 211 14.32 4.33 20.32
C ILE A 211 12.85 4.11 20.71
N GLN A 212 12.57 3.12 21.58
CA GLN A 212 11.23 2.86 22.07
C GLN A 212 10.64 4.03 22.88
N THR A 213 11.49 4.75 23.61
CA THR A 213 11.07 5.94 24.38
C THR A 213 10.75 7.12 23.46
N MET A 214 11.59 7.34 22.44
CA MET A 214 11.45 8.48 21.52
C MET A 214 10.39 8.25 20.43
N PHE A 215 10.25 7.01 19.95
CA PHE A 215 9.33 6.62 18.89
C PHE A 215 8.28 5.63 19.41
N ASN A 216 7.34 6.11 20.20
CA ASN A 216 6.25 5.27 20.73
C ASN A 216 5.23 4.93 19.63
N HIS A 217 5.69 4.20 18.61
CA HIS A 217 4.87 3.72 17.51
C HIS A 217 5.20 2.26 17.19
N PRO A 218 4.21 1.33 17.27
CA PRO A 218 4.46 -0.12 17.13
C PRO A 218 5.24 -0.51 15.87
N GLY A 219 4.95 0.13 14.72
CA GLY A 219 5.63 -0.15 13.47
C GLY A 219 7.13 0.24 13.50
N LEU A 220 7.49 1.34 14.14
CA LEU A 220 8.90 1.76 14.27
C LEU A 220 9.64 0.88 15.27
N GLN A 221 8.99 0.50 16.36
CA GLN A 221 9.53 -0.43 17.35
C GLN A 221 9.82 -1.79 16.72
N GLU A 222 8.93 -2.29 15.85
CA GLU A 222 9.14 -3.54 15.11
C GLU A 222 10.33 -3.44 14.15
N TYR A 223 10.51 -2.32 13.44
CA TYR A 223 11.69 -2.12 12.60
C TYR A 223 12.99 -2.08 13.42
N ALA A 224 12.99 -1.44 14.59
CA ALA A 224 14.15 -1.43 15.49
C ALA A 224 14.47 -2.85 15.98
N ALA A 225 13.46 -3.64 16.38
CA ALA A 225 13.63 -5.03 16.78
C ALA A 225 14.19 -5.89 15.64
N ARG A 226 13.67 -5.75 14.41
CA ARG A 226 14.17 -6.47 13.22
C ARG A 226 15.64 -6.18 12.94
N MET A 227 16.07 -4.92 13.04
CA MET A 227 17.47 -4.53 12.88
C MET A 227 18.35 -5.10 13.96
N ARG A 228 17.97 -4.97 15.24
CA ARG A 228 18.69 -5.52 16.39
C ARG A 228 18.89 -7.05 16.28
N GLU A 229 17.85 -7.76 15.85
CA GLU A 229 17.83 -9.22 15.76
C GLU A 229 18.24 -9.74 14.37
N ARG A 230 18.48 -8.84 13.41
CA ARG A 230 18.81 -9.13 12.00
C ARG A 230 17.78 -10.06 11.34
N ARG A 231 16.50 -9.92 11.68
CA ARG A 231 15.37 -10.70 11.16
C ARG A 231 14.83 -10.08 9.88
N PHE A 232 15.47 -10.31 8.75
CA PHE A 232 15.07 -9.73 7.46
C PHE A 232 14.33 -10.71 6.55
N ASP A 233 14.29 -11.99 6.91
CA ASP A 233 13.58 -13.05 6.17
C ASP A 233 12.09 -13.09 6.49
N ASP A 234 11.69 -12.63 7.66
CA ASP A 234 10.30 -12.42 8.03
C ASP A 234 9.79 -11.10 7.42
N VAL A 235 9.35 -11.17 6.16
CA VAL A 235 9.06 -10.00 5.34
C VAL A 235 7.66 -9.46 5.60
N GLY A 236 7.58 -8.31 6.27
CA GLY A 236 6.34 -7.53 6.35
C GLY A 236 6.11 -6.66 5.10
N PHE A 237 7.17 -5.96 4.66
CA PHE A 237 7.20 -5.16 3.43
C PHE A 237 8.57 -5.35 2.76
N ASP A 238 8.58 -5.85 1.54
CA ASP A 238 9.83 -6.16 0.84
C ASP A 238 10.56 -4.93 0.33
N LEU A 239 11.89 -5.06 0.17
CA LEU A 239 12.75 -3.96 -0.24
C LEU A 239 12.42 -3.45 -1.66
N LEU A 240 11.99 -4.31 -2.59
CA LEU A 240 11.60 -3.88 -3.93
C LEU A 240 10.35 -3.00 -3.90
N GLY A 241 9.37 -3.34 -3.06
CA GLY A 241 8.22 -2.49 -2.80
C GLY A 241 8.61 -1.14 -2.18
N GLY A 242 9.56 -1.15 -1.23
CA GLY A 242 10.13 0.07 -0.64
C GLY A 242 10.84 0.95 -1.66
N LEU A 243 11.67 0.35 -2.51
CA LEU A 243 12.37 1.07 -3.59
C LEU A 243 11.39 1.70 -4.58
N LYS A 244 10.35 0.97 -4.99
CA LYS A 244 9.27 1.52 -5.83
C LYS A 244 8.61 2.73 -5.16
N ASP A 245 8.28 2.65 -3.89
CA ASP A 245 7.64 3.76 -3.17
C ASP A 245 8.56 4.99 -3.09
N VAL A 246 9.86 4.80 -2.85
CA VAL A 246 10.83 5.91 -2.85
C VAL A 246 10.96 6.54 -4.23
N GLN A 247 10.89 5.76 -5.31
CA GLN A 247 10.88 6.33 -6.66
C GLN A 247 9.61 7.16 -6.91
N LEU A 248 8.44 6.69 -6.49
CA LEU A 248 7.20 7.48 -6.56
C LEU A 248 7.30 8.80 -5.76
N ILE A 249 7.97 8.76 -4.61
CA ILE A 249 8.23 9.95 -3.78
C ILE A 249 9.09 10.95 -4.54
N LEU A 250 10.18 10.52 -5.16
CA LEU A 250 11.09 11.38 -5.94
C LEU A 250 10.38 11.99 -7.15
N ASP A 251 9.59 11.20 -7.87
CA ASP A 251 8.84 11.65 -9.03
C ASP A 251 7.79 12.71 -8.62
N ALA A 252 7.03 12.44 -7.54
CA ALA A 252 6.04 13.37 -7.00
C ALA A 252 6.69 14.66 -6.47
N SER A 253 7.87 14.55 -5.82
CA SER A 253 8.63 15.72 -5.34
C SER A 253 9.09 16.60 -6.50
N THR A 254 9.53 15.98 -7.59
CA THR A 254 9.93 16.67 -8.82
C THR A 254 8.74 17.40 -9.46
N GLU A 255 7.60 16.73 -9.60
CA GLU A 255 6.36 17.31 -10.13
C GLU A 255 5.88 18.50 -9.28
N ALA A 256 5.98 18.40 -7.96
CA ALA A 256 5.56 19.44 -7.01
C ALA A 256 6.61 20.56 -6.84
N CYS A 257 7.79 20.47 -7.46
CA CYS A 257 8.92 21.36 -7.19
C CYS A 257 9.26 21.48 -5.68
N ALA A 258 9.12 20.37 -4.94
CA ALA A 258 9.35 20.29 -3.49
C ALA A 258 10.54 19.36 -3.20
N PRO A 259 11.79 19.82 -3.08
CA PRO A 259 12.96 18.98 -2.92
C PRO A 259 12.89 18.11 -1.65
N LEU A 260 13.13 16.81 -1.81
CA LEU A 260 13.22 15.84 -0.71
C LEU A 260 14.60 15.15 -0.73
N PRO A 261 15.68 15.83 -0.31
CA PRO A 261 17.05 15.34 -0.48
C PRO A 261 17.30 13.98 0.19
N PHE A 262 16.65 13.71 1.30
CA PHE A 262 16.81 12.45 2.01
C PHE A 262 16.22 11.25 1.23
N ALA A 263 15.25 11.46 0.36
CA ALA A 263 14.67 10.40 -0.47
C ALA A 263 15.71 9.80 -1.43
N SER A 264 16.61 10.64 -1.99
CA SER A 264 17.71 10.15 -2.84
C SER A 264 18.69 9.28 -2.06
N VAL A 265 19.00 9.63 -0.82
CA VAL A 265 19.87 8.83 0.07
C VAL A 265 19.25 7.45 0.34
N VAL A 266 17.96 7.42 0.66
CA VAL A 266 17.22 6.16 0.92
C VAL A 266 17.17 5.31 -0.34
N ARG A 267 16.88 5.91 -1.52
CA ARG A 267 16.88 5.21 -2.81
C ARG A 267 18.23 4.57 -3.12
N ASP A 268 19.31 5.32 -3.01
CA ASP A 268 20.64 4.84 -3.38
C ASP A 268 21.10 3.70 -2.45
N LYS A 269 20.74 3.77 -1.17
CA LYS A 269 20.98 2.68 -0.23
C LYS A 269 20.15 1.44 -0.55
N ALA A 270 18.88 1.62 -0.90
CA ALA A 270 18.00 0.52 -1.32
C ALA A 270 18.50 -0.13 -2.63
N LEU A 271 18.94 0.65 -3.62
CA LEU A 271 19.55 0.15 -4.85
C LEU A 271 20.80 -0.67 -4.55
N THR A 272 21.66 -0.20 -3.63
CA THR A 272 22.85 -0.94 -3.21
C THR A 272 22.45 -2.29 -2.59
N ALA A 273 21.46 -2.33 -1.72
CA ALA A 273 20.99 -3.57 -1.14
C ALA A 273 20.39 -4.53 -2.19
N VAL A 274 19.64 -4.02 -3.17
CA VAL A 274 19.14 -4.82 -4.30
C VAL A 274 20.30 -5.40 -5.12
N ALA A 275 21.34 -4.62 -5.40
CA ALA A 275 22.54 -5.08 -6.12
C ALA A 275 23.28 -6.22 -5.35
N HIS A 276 23.14 -6.28 -4.03
CA HIS A 276 23.65 -7.37 -3.18
C HIS A 276 22.64 -8.55 -3.05
N GLY A 277 21.59 -8.60 -3.86
CA GLY A 277 20.62 -9.71 -3.88
C GLY A 277 19.59 -9.67 -2.73
N LEU A 278 19.45 -8.55 -2.02
CA LEU A 278 18.59 -8.44 -0.85
C LEU A 278 17.16 -7.95 -1.18
N GLY A 279 16.79 -7.83 -2.46
CA GLY A 279 15.52 -7.24 -2.90
C GLY A 279 14.26 -7.91 -2.34
N ALA A 280 14.30 -9.21 -2.09
CA ALA A 280 13.17 -9.98 -1.54
C ALA A 280 13.08 -9.97 0.00
N LYS A 281 14.07 -9.37 0.69
CA LYS A 281 14.09 -9.25 2.16
C LYS A 281 13.18 -8.10 2.61
N ASP A 282 12.89 -8.05 3.92
CA ASP A 282 12.19 -6.92 4.53
C ASP A 282 12.97 -5.61 4.31
N VAL A 283 12.26 -4.51 4.11
CA VAL A 283 12.85 -3.19 3.81
C VAL A 283 13.88 -2.74 4.85
N SER A 284 13.78 -3.21 6.11
CA SER A 284 14.75 -2.92 7.17
C SER A 284 16.14 -3.49 6.89
N VAL A 285 16.30 -4.36 5.89
CA VAL A 285 17.61 -4.91 5.46
C VAL A 285 18.58 -3.83 4.96
N VAL A 286 18.12 -2.62 4.63
CA VAL A 286 18.98 -1.46 4.33
C VAL A 286 19.98 -1.16 5.46
N TYR A 287 19.69 -1.61 6.68
CA TYR A 287 20.60 -1.58 7.80
C TYR A 287 21.93 -2.33 7.52
N GLU A 288 21.90 -3.44 6.79
CA GLU A 288 23.13 -4.16 6.42
C GLU A 288 24.06 -3.28 5.57
N MET A 289 23.52 -2.43 4.70
CA MET A 289 24.34 -1.48 3.94
C MET A 289 24.99 -0.45 4.86
N THR A 290 24.31 -0.01 5.88
CA THR A 290 24.85 0.89 6.90
C THR A 290 25.98 0.20 7.67
N ARG A 291 25.79 -1.08 8.08
CA ARG A 291 26.82 -1.88 8.76
C ARG A 291 28.08 -2.05 7.89
N MET A 292 27.90 -2.44 6.63
CA MET A 292 28.99 -2.62 5.67
C MET A 292 29.78 -1.32 5.49
N ASN A 293 29.11 -0.19 5.32
CA ASN A 293 29.75 1.12 5.19
C ASN A 293 30.49 1.54 6.46
N ALA A 294 30.04 1.07 7.63
CA ALA A 294 30.73 1.26 8.91
C ALA A 294 31.85 0.24 9.16
N GLY A 295 32.10 -0.70 8.24
CA GLY A 295 33.09 -1.77 8.39
C GLY A 295 32.71 -2.80 9.48
N LEU A 296 31.42 -2.97 9.76
CA LEU A 296 30.88 -4.00 10.63
C LEU A 296 30.60 -5.27 9.83
N ARG A 297 30.84 -6.46 10.41
CA ARG A 297 30.60 -7.78 9.79
C ARG A 297 29.32 -8.43 10.29
#